data_8cd62c4ffc340981bdd5d59eaf6fc619
#
_entry.id   8cd62c4ffc340981bdd5d59eaf6fc619
#
_cell.length_a   1.000
_cell.length_b   1.000
_cell.length_c   1.000
_cell.angle_alpha   90.00
_cell.angle_beta   90.00
_cell.angle_gamma   90.00
#
_symmetry.space_group_name_H-M   'P 1'
#
loop_
_entity.id
_entity.type
_entity.pdbx_description
1 polymer ?
#
loop_
_entity_poly.entity_id
_entity_poly.type
_entity_poly.pdbx_seq_one_letter_code
_entity_poly.pdbx_strand_id
1 'polypeptide(L)'
;DFTPNFDNKRQEPTVLPSRIPNLLVNGSVGIAVGMATNIPPHNLGEVIDGTIYLMEHPDASVSDLMAFIKGPDFPTRAMICGSMGIREAYETGRGKLTVRARAEVEEDKHRIVITEIPYQVNKSTLVEAMAECHKDKRIEGITDIRDESGRAGLRIVVEYRRDANGQVILNQLYKYTQLQDTFAVNM
;
A
#
# COMPACT_ATOMS: atom_id res chain seq x y z
N ASP A 1 -1.74 -26.35 20.53
CA ASP A 1 -0.70 -27.38 20.70
C ASP A 1 0.43 -26.83 21.55
N PHE A 2 0.99 -27.71 22.39
CA PHE A 2 2.10 -27.39 23.29
C PHE A 2 3.22 -28.38 23.07
N THR A 3 4.45 -27.94 23.28
CA THR A 3 5.67 -28.76 23.23
C THR A 3 6.50 -28.56 24.49
N PRO A 4 7.29 -29.54 24.94
CA PRO A 4 8.23 -29.30 26.02
C PRO A 4 9.22 -28.18 25.69
N ASN A 5 9.55 -27.36 26.68
CA ASN A 5 10.58 -26.35 26.53
C ASN A 5 11.99 -27.00 26.49
N PHE A 6 13.04 -26.18 26.32
CA PHE A 6 14.42 -26.66 26.12
C PHE A 6 14.96 -27.57 27.22
N ASP A 7 14.46 -27.47 28.47
CA ASP A 7 14.87 -28.29 29.60
C ASP A 7 13.85 -29.37 29.98
N ASN A 8 12.79 -29.55 29.22
CA ASN A 8 11.68 -30.48 29.40
C ASN A 8 10.93 -30.35 30.74
N LYS A 9 11.10 -29.24 31.46
CA LYS A 9 10.43 -29.02 32.77
C LYS A 9 9.09 -28.29 32.65
N ARG A 10 8.86 -27.61 31.55
CA ARG A 10 7.64 -26.84 31.27
C ARG A 10 7.16 -27.09 29.85
N GLN A 11 5.93 -26.76 29.58
CA GLN A 11 5.40 -26.74 28.24
C GLN A 11 5.25 -25.32 27.74
N GLU A 12 5.51 -25.11 26.46
CA GLU A 12 5.34 -23.85 25.76
C GLU A 12 4.46 -24.04 24.53
N PRO A 13 3.69 -23.04 24.11
CA PRO A 13 2.85 -23.16 22.92
C PRO A 13 3.73 -23.24 21.67
N THR A 14 3.37 -24.12 20.71
CA THR A 14 4.06 -24.24 19.43
C THR A 14 3.82 -23.03 18.54
N VAL A 15 2.64 -22.40 18.67
CA VAL A 15 2.24 -21.17 17.99
C VAL A 15 1.41 -20.31 18.95
N LEU A 16 1.43 -19.00 18.76
CA LEU A 16 0.50 -18.10 19.45
C LEU A 16 -0.82 -18.08 18.66
N PRO A 17 -1.93 -18.60 19.23
CA PRO A 17 -3.20 -18.62 18.51
C PRO A 17 -3.75 -17.22 18.32
N SER A 18 -4.22 -16.91 17.12
CA SER A 18 -4.97 -15.70 16.83
C SER A 18 -6.47 -16.01 16.87
N ARG A 19 -7.27 -15.08 17.41
CA ARG A 19 -8.74 -15.19 17.45
C ARG A 19 -9.42 -14.60 16.22
N ILE A 20 -8.65 -14.01 15.33
CA ILE A 20 -9.11 -13.38 14.09
C ILE A 20 -8.22 -13.86 12.95
N PRO A 21 -8.63 -13.74 11.68
CA PRO A 21 -7.80 -14.06 10.50
C PRO A 21 -6.63 -13.07 10.35
N ASN A 22 -5.68 -13.14 11.29
CA ASN A 22 -4.61 -12.16 11.47
C ASN A 22 -3.69 -12.02 10.25
N LEU A 23 -3.47 -13.13 9.51
CA LEU A 23 -2.61 -13.10 8.32
C LEU A 23 -3.14 -12.15 7.24
N LEU A 24 -4.44 -12.14 7.00
CA LEU A 24 -5.07 -11.22 6.04
C LEU A 24 -5.21 -9.82 6.61
N VAL A 25 -5.58 -9.68 7.88
CA VAL A 25 -5.82 -8.36 8.50
C VAL A 25 -4.53 -7.55 8.58
N ASN A 26 -3.45 -8.12 9.07
CA ASN A 26 -2.17 -7.42 9.23
C ASN A 26 -1.21 -7.61 8.06
N GLY A 27 -1.47 -8.57 7.18
CA GLY A 27 -0.53 -8.96 6.15
C GLY A 27 0.73 -9.64 6.70
N SER A 28 1.66 -9.94 5.84
CA SER A 28 2.96 -10.52 6.19
C SER A 28 4.00 -10.17 5.15
N VAL A 29 5.21 -9.88 5.59
CA VAL A 29 6.38 -9.70 4.72
C VAL A 29 7.50 -10.58 5.25
N GLY A 30 8.06 -11.42 4.40
CA GLY A 30 9.15 -12.30 4.77
C GLY A 30 10.03 -12.65 3.58
N ILE A 31 11.33 -12.74 3.83
CA ILE A 31 12.33 -13.13 2.85
C ILE A 31 13.07 -14.34 3.38
N ALA A 32 13.07 -15.43 2.62
CA ALA A 32 13.81 -16.63 2.91
C ALA A 32 14.67 -17.03 1.70
N VAL A 33 15.54 -18.02 1.88
CA VAL A 33 16.33 -18.54 0.77
C VAL A 33 15.42 -19.32 -0.19
N GLY A 34 15.35 -18.84 -1.42
CA GLY A 34 14.55 -19.45 -2.49
C GLY A 34 13.06 -19.10 -2.49
N MET A 35 12.55 -18.37 -1.49
CA MET A 35 11.16 -17.92 -1.44
C MET A 35 10.99 -16.62 -0.69
N ALA A 36 9.91 -15.89 -1.00
CA ALA A 36 9.53 -14.69 -0.27
C ALA A 36 8.00 -14.63 -0.17
N THR A 37 7.48 -13.96 0.85
CA THR A 37 6.06 -13.64 0.96
C THR A 37 5.88 -12.14 1.09
N ASN A 38 4.79 -11.63 0.52
CA ASN A 38 4.39 -10.23 0.63
C ASN A 38 2.86 -10.14 0.54
N ILE A 39 2.22 -10.35 1.69
CA ILE A 39 0.77 -10.35 1.82
C ILE A 39 0.33 -8.97 2.28
N PRO A 40 -0.53 -8.26 1.53
CA PRO A 40 -1.01 -6.95 1.94
C PRO A 40 -1.99 -7.05 3.10
N PRO A 41 -2.09 -6.02 3.96
CA PRO A 41 -3.13 -5.92 4.99
C PRO A 41 -4.51 -5.69 4.38
N HIS A 42 -5.57 -6.10 5.12
CA HIS A 42 -6.96 -5.98 4.70
C HIS A 42 -7.83 -5.39 5.82
N ASN A 43 -8.99 -4.88 5.47
CA ASN A 43 -9.94 -4.36 6.43
C ASN A 43 -10.50 -5.47 7.32
N LEU A 44 -10.45 -5.25 8.65
CA LEU A 44 -10.88 -6.24 9.64
C LEU A 44 -12.36 -6.63 9.46
N GLY A 45 -13.26 -5.67 9.24
CA GLY A 45 -14.67 -5.92 9.04
C GLY A 45 -14.93 -6.77 7.80
N GLU A 46 -14.35 -6.38 6.65
CA GLU A 46 -14.46 -7.12 5.39
C GLU A 46 -13.96 -8.57 5.51
N VAL A 47 -12.83 -8.77 6.20
CA VAL A 47 -12.25 -10.11 6.41
C VAL A 47 -13.14 -10.96 7.33
N ILE A 48 -13.72 -10.38 8.38
CA ILE A 48 -14.64 -11.09 9.27
C ILE A 48 -15.92 -11.48 8.51
N ASP A 49 -16.52 -10.56 7.75
CA ASP A 49 -17.74 -10.82 6.97
C ASP A 49 -17.48 -11.92 5.92
N GLY A 50 -16.35 -11.88 5.21
CA GLY A 50 -15.95 -12.94 4.29
C GLY A 50 -15.70 -14.28 4.97
N THR A 51 -15.15 -14.27 6.20
CA THR A 51 -14.93 -15.49 6.99
C THR A 51 -16.25 -16.11 7.41
N ILE A 52 -17.20 -15.31 7.92
CA ILE A 52 -18.54 -15.78 8.30
C ILE A 52 -19.26 -16.38 7.09
N TYR A 53 -19.21 -15.68 5.95
CA TYR A 53 -19.80 -16.18 4.72
C TYR A 53 -19.21 -17.54 4.30
N LEU A 54 -17.88 -17.69 4.36
CA LEU A 54 -17.21 -18.97 4.04
C LEU A 54 -17.59 -20.09 4.99
N MET A 55 -17.80 -19.79 6.30
CA MET A 55 -18.27 -20.81 7.28
C MET A 55 -19.67 -21.32 6.94
N GLU A 56 -20.54 -20.44 6.44
CA GLU A 56 -21.91 -20.79 6.03
C GLU A 56 -21.95 -21.43 4.63
N HIS A 57 -20.95 -21.13 3.78
CA HIS A 57 -20.85 -21.60 2.41
C HIS A 57 -19.43 -22.15 2.13
N PRO A 58 -19.10 -23.37 2.60
CA PRO A 58 -17.75 -23.93 2.50
C PRO A 58 -17.22 -24.09 1.06
N ASP A 59 -18.13 -24.16 0.09
CA ASP A 59 -17.79 -24.29 -1.34
C ASP A 59 -17.70 -22.92 -2.06
N ALA A 60 -17.73 -21.82 -1.31
CA ALA A 60 -17.66 -20.48 -1.89
C ALA A 60 -16.37 -20.27 -2.69
N SER A 61 -16.50 -19.71 -3.87
CA SER A 61 -15.37 -19.36 -4.73
C SER A 61 -14.66 -18.09 -4.25
N VAL A 62 -13.43 -17.86 -4.75
CA VAL A 62 -12.72 -16.60 -4.51
C VAL A 62 -13.54 -15.39 -4.98
N SER A 63 -14.23 -15.51 -6.10
CA SER A 63 -15.12 -14.45 -6.62
C SER A 63 -16.26 -14.12 -5.66
N ASP A 64 -16.83 -15.11 -4.97
CA ASP A 64 -17.90 -14.91 -3.99
C ASP A 64 -17.36 -14.16 -2.76
N LEU A 65 -16.17 -14.53 -2.29
CA LEU A 65 -15.50 -13.86 -1.18
C LEU A 65 -15.08 -12.43 -1.51
N MET A 66 -14.77 -12.13 -2.76
CA MET A 66 -14.45 -10.77 -3.23
C MET A 66 -15.66 -9.81 -3.18
N ALA A 67 -16.89 -10.32 -2.99
CA ALA A 67 -18.03 -9.47 -2.69
C ALA A 67 -17.91 -8.78 -1.32
N PHE A 68 -17.24 -9.43 -0.38
CA PHE A 68 -16.97 -8.96 0.98
C PHE A 68 -15.59 -8.31 1.09
N ILE A 69 -14.52 -9.03 0.67
CA ILE A 69 -13.13 -8.57 0.71
C ILE A 69 -12.79 -7.98 -0.66
N LYS A 70 -12.99 -6.68 -0.81
CA LYS A 70 -12.87 -5.99 -2.11
C LYS A 70 -11.43 -5.80 -2.56
N GLY A 71 -10.50 -5.77 -1.63
CA GLY A 71 -9.08 -5.57 -1.88
C GLY A 71 -8.29 -5.25 -0.62
N PRO A 72 -6.97 -5.09 -0.74
CA PRO A 72 -6.13 -4.64 0.35
C PRO A 72 -6.56 -3.28 0.91
N ASP A 73 -6.38 -3.11 2.23
CA ASP A 73 -6.63 -1.86 2.96
C ASP A 73 -5.32 -1.42 3.63
N PHE A 74 -4.58 -0.55 2.96
CA PHE A 74 -3.29 -0.10 3.44
C PHE A 74 -3.44 0.97 4.54
N PRO A 75 -2.68 0.88 5.65
CA PRO A 75 -2.72 1.86 6.74
C PRO A 75 -2.30 3.27 6.29
N THR A 76 -1.53 3.37 5.23
CA THR A 76 -1.13 4.63 4.58
C THR A 76 -2.16 5.16 3.61
N ARG A 77 -3.30 4.44 3.45
CA ARG A 77 -4.35 4.76 2.46
C ARG A 77 -3.83 4.72 1.03
N ALA A 78 -3.90 5.85 0.28
CA ALA A 78 -3.62 5.91 -1.15
C ALA A 78 -4.65 5.15 -2.00
N MET A 79 -4.46 5.08 -3.30
CA MET A 79 -5.42 4.48 -4.23
C MET A 79 -4.80 3.29 -4.95
N ILE A 80 -5.52 2.16 -4.97
CA ILE A 80 -5.19 1.03 -5.85
C ILE A 80 -5.84 1.30 -7.21
N CYS A 81 -5.02 1.32 -8.25
CA CYS A 81 -5.47 1.58 -9.62
C CYS A 81 -5.83 0.28 -10.33
N GLY A 82 -7.14 0.07 -10.52
CA GLY A 82 -7.68 -1.12 -11.19
C GLY A 82 -7.88 -2.32 -10.27
N SER A 83 -8.75 -3.23 -10.66
CA SER A 83 -9.14 -4.42 -9.89
C SER A 83 -8.52 -5.73 -10.42
N MET A 84 -7.95 -5.72 -11.62
CA MET A 84 -7.40 -6.94 -12.23
C MET A 84 -6.27 -7.55 -11.41
N GLY A 85 -5.33 -6.72 -10.93
CA GLY A 85 -4.22 -7.20 -10.11
C GLY A 85 -4.67 -7.75 -8.75
N ILE A 86 -5.77 -7.23 -8.18
CA ILE A 86 -6.36 -7.76 -6.95
C ILE A 86 -6.94 -9.16 -7.21
N ARG A 87 -7.73 -9.30 -8.28
CA ARG A 87 -8.32 -10.59 -8.66
C ARG A 87 -7.24 -11.62 -8.93
N GLU A 88 -6.23 -11.28 -9.72
CA GLU A 88 -5.10 -12.16 -10.03
C GLU A 88 -4.38 -12.61 -8.74
N ALA A 89 -4.13 -11.67 -7.82
CA ALA A 89 -3.50 -11.97 -6.53
C ALA A 89 -4.33 -12.97 -5.72
N TYR A 90 -5.64 -12.79 -5.65
CA TYR A 90 -6.51 -13.66 -4.85
C TYR A 90 -6.73 -15.04 -5.49
N GLU A 91 -6.82 -15.12 -6.82
CA GLU A 91 -7.01 -16.38 -7.54
C GLU A 91 -5.73 -17.22 -7.64
N THR A 92 -4.56 -16.57 -7.75
CA THR A 92 -3.29 -17.26 -8.03
C THR A 92 -2.26 -17.20 -6.90
N GLY A 93 -2.51 -16.36 -5.88
CA GLY A 93 -1.53 -16.02 -4.85
C GLY A 93 -0.47 -15.01 -5.30
N ARG A 94 -0.50 -14.56 -6.56
CA ARG A 94 0.47 -13.60 -7.12
C ARG A 94 -0.23 -12.55 -7.95
N GLY A 95 0.13 -11.28 -7.71
CA GLY A 95 -0.44 -10.17 -8.47
C GLY A 95 0.36 -8.89 -8.31
N LYS A 96 0.11 -7.94 -9.18
CA LYS A 96 0.73 -6.61 -9.13
C LYS A 96 -0.34 -5.55 -8.93
N LEU A 97 -0.27 -4.83 -7.83
CA LEU A 97 -1.17 -3.75 -7.51
C LEU A 97 -0.47 -2.42 -7.80
N THR A 98 -1.01 -1.63 -8.71
CA THR A 98 -0.54 -0.26 -8.89
C THR A 98 -1.15 0.61 -7.80
N VAL A 99 -0.32 1.13 -6.90
CA VAL A 99 -0.73 2.01 -5.81
C VAL A 99 -0.27 3.42 -6.13
N ARG A 100 -1.21 4.36 -6.07
CA ARG A 100 -0.99 5.77 -6.41
C ARG A 100 -1.28 6.66 -5.21
N ALA A 101 -0.38 7.59 -4.95
CA ALA A 101 -0.55 8.64 -3.96
C ALA A 101 -1.83 9.45 -4.20
N ARG A 102 -2.41 9.95 -3.11
CA ARG A 102 -3.48 10.93 -3.20
C ARG A 102 -2.90 12.32 -3.28
N ALA A 103 -3.13 12.98 -4.39
CA ALA A 103 -2.63 14.32 -4.65
C ALA A 103 -3.73 15.19 -5.28
N GLU A 104 -3.73 16.47 -4.94
CA GLU A 104 -4.64 17.48 -5.45
C GLU A 104 -3.84 18.62 -6.06
N VAL A 105 -4.26 19.08 -7.25
CA VAL A 105 -3.68 20.22 -7.92
C VAL A 105 -4.51 21.47 -7.55
N GLU A 106 -3.94 22.36 -6.75
CA GLU A 106 -4.51 23.66 -6.42
C GLU A 106 -4.03 24.70 -7.45
N GLU A 107 -4.76 24.86 -8.55
CA GLU A 107 -4.35 25.72 -9.67
C GLU A 107 -4.22 27.20 -9.27
N ASP A 108 -5.12 27.71 -8.44
CA ASP A 108 -5.13 29.11 -7.95
C ASP A 108 -3.85 29.43 -7.16
N LYS A 109 -3.23 28.44 -6.54
CA LYS A 109 -2.01 28.59 -5.72
C LYS A 109 -0.76 28.06 -6.41
N HIS A 110 -0.90 27.54 -7.64
CA HIS A 110 0.17 26.92 -8.42
C HIS A 110 0.95 25.88 -7.61
N ARG A 111 0.23 24.95 -6.95
CA ARG A 111 0.84 23.91 -6.14
C ARG A 111 0.10 22.59 -6.25
N ILE A 112 0.83 21.50 -6.01
CA ILE A 112 0.31 20.16 -5.85
C ILE A 112 0.47 19.78 -4.39
N VAL A 113 -0.62 19.33 -3.76
CA VAL A 113 -0.66 18.89 -2.36
C VAL A 113 -0.83 17.40 -2.32
N ILE A 114 0.13 16.68 -1.74
CA ILE A 114 0.11 15.23 -1.59
C ILE A 114 -0.20 14.91 -0.13
N THR A 115 -1.26 14.14 0.10
CA THR A 115 -1.76 13.83 1.45
C THR A 115 -1.65 12.36 1.82
N GLU A 116 -1.45 11.47 0.86
CA GLU A 116 -1.27 10.04 1.07
C GLU A 116 -0.21 9.53 0.09
N ILE A 117 0.64 8.60 0.53
CA ILE A 117 1.68 7.98 -0.30
C ILE A 117 1.52 6.46 -0.31
N PRO A 118 2.03 5.75 -1.33
CA PRO A 118 1.93 4.30 -1.40
C PRO A 118 2.52 3.60 -0.18
N TYR A 119 1.93 2.47 0.18
CA TYR A 119 2.39 1.64 1.29
C TYR A 119 3.84 1.19 1.10
N GLN A 120 4.63 1.19 2.18
CA GLN A 120 6.06 0.86 2.21
C GLN A 120 6.98 1.89 1.50
N VAL A 121 6.46 3.01 1.01
CA VAL A 121 7.28 4.09 0.46
C VAL A 121 7.78 5.00 1.59
N ASN A 122 9.10 5.23 1.61
CA ASN A 122 9.71 6.16 2.55
C ASN A 122 9.50 7.61 2.08
N LYS A 123 8.88 8.43 2.93
CA LYS A 123 8.56 9.83 2.61
C LYS A 123 9.81 10.66 2.29
N SER A 124 10.86 10.54 3.08
CA SER A 124 12.08 11.35 2.88
C SER A 124 12.76 11.02 1.55
N THR A 125 12.92 9.72 1.25
CA THR A 125 13.47 9.25 -0.02
C THR A 125 12.60 9.67 -1.21
N LEU A 126 11.27 9.68 -1.05
CA LEU A 126 10.35 10.15 -2.07
C LEU A 126 10.54 11.64 -2.37
N VAL A 127 10.64 12.48 -1.33
CA VAL A 127 10.87 13.94 -1.47
C VAL A 127 12.24 14.20 -2.12
N GLU A 128 13.28 13.47 -1.73
CA GLU A 128 14.60 13.55 -2.36
C GLU A 128 14.55 13.18 -3.86
N ALA A 129 13.87 12.09 -4.21
CA ALA A 129 13.70 11.67 -5.60
C ALA A 129 12.94 12.71 -6.45
N MET A 130 11.94 13.38 -5.87
CA MET A 130 11.25 14.49 -6.54
C MET A 130 12.20 15.66 -6.80
N ALA A 131 13.01 16.03 -5.81
CA ALA A 131 13.99 17.11 -5.93
C ALA A 131 15.08 16.78 -6.96
N GLU A 132 15.52 15.53 -7.02
CA GLU A 132 16.46 15.06 -8.05
C GLU A 132 15.85 15.14 -9.46
N CYS A 133 14.59 14.74 -9.64
CA CYS A 133 13.88 14.86 -10.92
C CYS A 133 13.80 16.32 -11.40
N HIS A 134 13.63 17.26 -10.46
CA HIS A 134 13.68 18.70 -10.78
C HIS A 134 15.09 19.15 -11.16
N LYS A 135 16.10 18.79 -10.36
CA LYS A 135 17.51 19.15 -10.57
C LYS A 135 18.04 18.62 -11.91
N ASP A 136 17.69 17.38 -12.23
CA ASP A 136 18.10 16.71 -13.48
C ASP A 136 17.26 17.17 -14.71
N LYS A 137 16.34 18.10 -14.52
CA LYS A 137 15.42 18.60 -15.56
C LYS A 137 14.55 17.51 -16.20
N ARG A 138 14.32 16.41 -15.50
CA ARG A 138 13.35 15.38 -15.92
C ARG A 138 11.92 15.86 -15.78
N ILE A 139 11.68 16.74 -14.81
CA ILE A 139 10.39 17.40 -14.59
C ILE A 139 10.67 18.92 -14.55
N GLU A 140 10.17 19.61 -15.56
CA GLU A 140 10.29 21.06 -15.63
C GLU A 140 9.09 21.75 -14.97
N GLY A 141 9.28 23.00 -14.57
CA GLY A 141 8.23 23.84 -14.02
C GLY A 141 8.08 23.79 -12.49
N ILE A 142 8.69 22.85 -11.79
CA ILE A 142 8.73 22.84 -10.32
C ILE A 142 9.60 24.03 -9.84
N THR A 143 9.17 24.70 -8.79
CA THR A 143 9.90 25.81 -8.17
C THR A 143 10.36 25.49 -6.77
N ASP A 144 9.57 24.73 -6.00
CA ASP A 144 9.90 24.34 -4.64
C ASP A 144 9.20 23.05 -4.23
N ILE A 145 9.82 22.30 -3.32
CA ILE A 145 9.26 21.08 -2.74
C ILE A 145 9.46 21.14 -1.22
N ARG A 146 8.36 21.05 -0.48
CA ARG A 146 8.38 21.12 0.98
C ARG A 146 7.63 19.96 1.61
N ASP A 147 8.19 19.42 2.70
CA ASP A 147 7.48 18.53 3.60
C ASP A 147 6.85 19.34 4.72
N GLU A 148 5.55 19.51 4.66
CA GLU A 148 4.73 20.22 5.65
C GLU A 148 4.00 19.23 6.58
N SER A 149 4.43 17.96 6.64
CA SER A 149 3.81 16.94 7.47
C SER A 149 3.91 17.29 8.96
N GLY A 150 2.86 16.99 9.71
CA GLY A 150 2.79 17.29 11.13
C GLY A 150 1.72 16.46 11.84
N ARG A 151 1.22 16.94 12.97
CA ARG A 151 0.18 16.25 13.76
C ARG A 151 -1.12 16.02 12.99
N ALA A 152 -1.41 16.85 11.99
CA ALA A 152 -2.60 16.74 11.13
C ALA A 152 -2.47 15.62 10.07
N GLY A 153 -1.29 15.06 9.87
CA GLY A 153 -1.01 14.00 8.91
C GLY A 153 0.09 14.34 7.92
N LEU A 154 0.22 13.51 6.89
CA LEU A 154 1.16 13.69 5.81
C LEU A 154 0.71 14.84 4.90
N ARG A 155 1.65 15.72 4.58
CA ARG A 155 1.45 16.84 3.67
C ARG A 155 2.77 17.18 2.97
N ILE A 156 2.89 16.84 1.69
CA ILE A 156 4.00 17.27 0.84
C ILE A 156 3.44 18.26 -0.16
N VAL A 157 4.11 19.40 -0.30
CA VAL A 157 3.70 20.47 -1.21
C VAL A 157 4.75 20.65 -2.28
N VAL A 158 4.34 20.59 -3.55
CA VAL A 158 5.17 20.85 -4.73
C VAL A 158 4.64 22.11 -5.38
N GLU A 159 5.41 23.19 -5.35
CA GLU A 159 5.08 24.44 -6.02
C GLU A 159 5.60 24.44 -7.46
N TYR A 160 4.86 25.06 -8.37
CA TYR A 160 5.23 25.13 -9.77
C TYR A 160 5.00 26.51 -10.37
N ARG A 161 5.68 26.78 -11.48
CA ARG A 161 5.59 28.09 -12.17
C ARG A 161 4.20 28.33 -12.74
N ARG A 162 3.80 29.60 -12.81
CA ARG A 162 2.48 30.02 -13.33
C ARG A 162 2.22 29.65 -14.79
N ASP A 163 3.28 29.49 -15.57
CA ASP A 163 3.23 29.09 -16.99
C ASP A 163 3.22 27.55 -17.18
N ALA A 164 3.36 26.79 -16.12
CA ALA A 164 3.37 25.33 -16.14
C ALA A 164 1.98 24.75 -15.82
N ASN A 165 1.73 23.54 -16.34
CA ASN A 165 0.49 22.80 -16.07
C ASN A 165 0.69 21.83 -14.91
N GLY A 166 0.00 22.05 -13.79
CA GLY A 166 0.12 21.24 -12.59
C GLY A 166 -0.25 19.76 -12.80
N GLN A 167 -1.23 19.47 -13.66
CA GLN A 167 -1.62 18.09 -13.97
C GLN A 167 -0.54 17.35 -14.75
N VAL A 168 0.15 18.03 -15.65
CA VAL A 168 1.28 17.43 -16.40
C VAL A 168 2.43 17.12 -15.44
N ILE A 169 2.76 18.05 -14.53
CA ILE A 169 3.79 17.85 -13.51
C ILE A 169 3.42 16.66 -12.62
N LEU A 170 2.17 16.58 -12.14
CA LEU A 170 1.70 15.47 -11.32
C LEU A 170 1.82 14.13 -12.04
N ASN A 171 1.45 14.07 -13.32
CA ASN A 171 1.58 12.86 -14.14
C ASN A 171 3.06 12.45 -14.34
N GLN A 172 3.95 13.41 -14.46
CA GLN A 172 5.39 13.16 -14.52
C GLN A 172 5.95 12.66 -13.18
N LEU A 173 5.48 13.22 -12.05
CA LEU A 173 5.83 12.74 -10.72
C LEU A 173 5.39 11.28 -10.52
N TYR A 174 4.19 10.90 -10.94
CA TYR A 174 3.74 9.50 -10.93
C TYR A 174 4.62 8.59 -11.78
N LYS A 175 5.14 9.08 -12.89
CA LYS A 175 5.96 8.30 -13.83
C LYS A 175 7.40 8.11 -13.35
N TYR A 176 7.99 9.11 -12.72
CA TYR A 176 9.42 9.15 -12.43
C TYR A 176 9.77 8.95 -10.96
N THR A 177 8.78 8.88 -10.07
CA THR A 177 8.99 8.71 -8.63
C THR A 177 8.05 7.66 -8.06
N GLN A 178 8.29 7.25 -6.81
CA GLN A 178 7.40 6.32 -6.08
C GLN A 178 6.08 6.98 -5.60
N LEU A 179 5.70 8.11 -6.16
CA LEU A 179 4.36 8.65 -5.98
C LEU A 179 3.29 7.73 -6.58
N GLN A 180 3.67 6.94 -7.56
CA GLN A 180 2.99 5.72 -7.99
C GLN A 180 3.99 4.57 -7.94
N ASP A 181 3.64 3.49 -7.27
CA ASP A 181 4.50 2.32 -7.15
C ASP A 181 3.70 1.03 -7.33
N THR A 182 4.40 -0.06 -7.54
CA THR A 182 3.81 -1.38 -7.70
C THR A 182 4.03 -2.20 -6.44
N PHE A 183 2.94 -2.53 -5.76
CA PHE A 183 2.97 -3.52 -4.68
C PHE A 183 2.83 -4.93 -5.29
N ALA A 184 3.90 -5.70 -5.22
CA ALA A 184 3.91 -7.08 -5.71
C ALA A 184 3.38 -8.01 -4.62
N VAL A 185 2.19 -8.57 -4.84
CA VAL A 185 1.59 -9.57 -3.94
C VAL A 185 2.23 -10.93 -4.20
N ASN A 186 2.57 -11.61 -3.11
CA ASN A 186 3.05 -13.00 -3.12
C ASN A 186 2.55 -13.70 -1.84
N MET A 187 1.45 -14.43 -1.96
CA MET A 187 0.78 -15.16 -0.89
C MET A 187 1.27 -16.60 -0.78
#